data_b54c575e06d2b1e18473d9129b787654
#
_entry.id   b54c575e06d2b1e18473d9129b787654
#
_cell.length_a   1.000
_cell.length_b   1.000
_cell.length_c   1.000
_cell.angle_alpha   90.00
_cell.angle_beta   90.00
_cell.angle_gamma   90.00
#
_symmetry.space_group_name_H-M   'P 1'
#
loop_
_entity.id
_entity.type
_entity.pdbx_description
1 polymer ?
#
loop_
_entity_poly.entity_id
_entity_poly.type
_entity_poly.pdbx_seq_one_letter_code
_entity_poly.pdbx_strand_id
1 'polypeptide(L)'
;MQKKALIIAGKLIQDHEYIYPYYRVQEEGYDVDVAVRGKETVLASIGVKVVPTKDIPELKVEDYDVLILPGGAKAMEYMRQEQDILTFIADFHASGKVIG
;
A
#
# COMPACT_ATOMS: atom_id res chain seq x y z
N MET A 1 -8.90 19.70 5.86
CA MET A 1 -7.77 19.04 5.23
C MET A 1 -8.17 17.65 4.74
N GLN A 2 -7.79 17.33 3.52
CA GLN A 2 -8.06 16.01 2.95
C GLN A 2 -7.14 14.98 3.61
N LYS A 3 -7.73 13.90 4.13
CA LYS A 3 -6.96 12.78 4.66
C LYS A 3 -6.47 11.90 3.53
N LYS A 4 -5.27 11.35 3.69
CA LYS A 4 -4.66 10.48 2.69
C LYS A 4 -4.35 9.11 3.25
N ALA A 5 -4.69 8.07 2.49
CA ALA A 5 -4.33 6.69 2.77
C ALA A 5 -3.34 6.19 1.71
N LEU A 6 -2.41 5.35 2.12
CA LEU A 6 -1.45 4.73 1.23
C LEU A 6 -1.61 3.22 1.29
N ILE A 7 -1.69 2.58 0.12
CA ILE A 7 -1.63 1.13 -0.01
C ILE A 7 -0.31 0.80 -0.69
N ILE A 8 0.54 0.02 -0.02
CA ILE A 8 1.76 -0.51 -0.65
C ILE A 8 1.41 -1.90 -1.16
N ALA A 9 1.47 -2.07 -2.48
CA ALA A 9 1.05 -3.29 -3.14
C ALA A 9 2.19 -3.88 -3.97
N GLY A 10 2.00 -5.10 -4.43
CA GLY A 10 2.96 -5.79 -5.26
C GLY A 10 2.30 -7.01 -5.90
N LYS A 11 3.10 -7.81 -6.58
CA LYS A 11 2.61 -9.03 -7.24
C LYS A 11 2.01 -10.00 -6.23
N LEU A 12 0.98 -10.72 -6.63
CA LEU A 12 0.40 -11.85 -5.89
C LEU A 12 -0.22 -11.46 -4.54
N ILE A 13 -0.58 -10.19 -4.35
CA ILE A 13 -1.37 -9.82 -3.17
C ILE A 13 -2.75 -10.47 -3.26
N GLN A 14 -3.37 -10.67 -2.12
CA GLN A 14 -4.73 -11.21 -2.05
C GLN A 14 -5.71 -10.17 -2.56
N ASP A 15 -6.53 -10.53 -3.56
CA ASP A 15 -7.43 -9.58 -4.23
C ASP A 15 -8.37 -8.88 -3.24
N HIS A 16 -8.99 -9.64 -2.33
CA HIS A 16 -9.90 -9.06 -1.34
C HIS A 16 -9.21 -8.10 -0.37
N GLU A 17 -7.95 -8.37 -0.03
CA GLU A 17 -7.19 -7.52 0.88
C GLU A 17 -6.73 -6.22 0.21
N TYR A 18 -6.79 -6.16 -1.12
CA TYR A 18 -6.57 -4.94 -1.88
C TYR A 18 -7.88 -4.21 -2.16
N ILE A 19 -8.86 -4.90 -2.74
CA ILE A 19 -10.11 -4.29 -3.21
C ILE A 19 -10.93 -3.70 -2.06
N TYR A 20 -11.11 -4.46 -0.99
CA TYR A 20 -11.96 -4.03 0.12
C TYR A 20 -11.42 -2.77 0.81
N PRO A 21 -10.14 -2.74 1.25
CA PRO A 21 -9.60 -1.53 1.84
C PRO A 21 -9.55 -0.35 0.86
N TYR A 22 -9.25 -0.62 -0.42
CA TYR A 22 -9.16 0.42 -1.44
C TYR A 22 -10.47 1.21 -1.53
N TYR A 23 -11.60 0.52 -1.67
CA TYR A 23 -12.88 1.18 -1.76
C TYR A 23 -13.37 1.68 -0.41
N ARG A 24 -13.08 0.97 0.66
CA ARG A 24 -13.53 1.34 2.00
C ARG A 24 -12.97 2.70 2.44
N VAL A 25 -11.67 2.91 2.24
CA VAL A 25 -11.06 4.20 2.63
C VAL A 25 -11.56 5.34 1.74
N GLN A 26 -11.87 5.07 0.47
CA GLN A 26 -12.49 6.07 -0.38
C GLN A 26 -13.89 6.46 0.11
N GLU A 27 -14.69 5.49 0.55
CA GLU A 27 -16.01 5.75 1.13
C GLU A 27 -15.94 6.61 2.38
N GLU A 28 -14.84 6.50 3.14
CA GLU A 28 -14.61 7.31 4.34
C GLU A 28 -14.04 8.71 4.01
N GLY A 29 -13.90 9.03 2.73
CA GLY A 29 -13.46 10.35 2.30
C GLY A 29 -11.95 10.54 2.19
N TYR A 30 -11.18 9.45 2.20
CA TYR A 30 -9.73 9.53 2.03
C TYR A 30 -9.36 9.60 0.56
N ASP A 31 -8.32 10.37 0.25
CA ASP A 31 -7.59 10.21 -1.00
C ASP A 31 -6.68 9.00 -0.86
N VAL A 32 -6.60 8.17 -1.88
CA VAL A 32 -5.84 6.92 -1.83
C VAL A 32 -4.73 6.94 -2.86
N ASP A 33 -3.49 6.75 -2.39
CA ASP A 33 -2.38 6.43 -3.27
C ASP A 33 -2.08 4.94 -3.19
N VAL A 34 -1.69 4.37 -4.31
CA VAL A 34 -1.27 2.98 -4.42
C VAL A 34 0.17 2.96 -4.90
N ALA A 35 1.06 2.43 -4.10
CA ALA A 35 2.48 2.38 -4.44
C ALA A 35 2.88 0.96 -4.84
N VAL A 36 3.52 0.86 -6.00
CA VAL A 36 4.08 -0.39 -6.51
C VAL A 36 5.48 -0.09 -7.01
N ARG A 37 6.42 -0.99 -6.74
CA ARG A 37 7.80 -0.87 -7.19
C ARG A 37 7.84 -0.61 -8.70
N GLY A 38 8.53 0.45 -9.12
CA GLY A 38 8.63 0.83 -10.52
C GLY A 38 7.38 1.48 -11.09
N LYS A 39 6.33 1.67 -10.28
CA LYS A 39 5.04 2.23 -10.69
C LYS A 39 4.42 1.46 -11.87
N GLU A 40 4.56 0.13 -11.84
CA GLU A 40 4.00 -0.75 -12.87
C GLU A 40 2.71 -1.38 -12.39
N THR A 41 1.73 -1.52 -13.31
CA THR A 41 0.51 -2.28 -13.02
C THR A 41 0.87 -3.73 -12.75
N VAL A 42 0.37 -4.27 -11.63
CA VAL A 42 0.59 -5.67 -11.27
C VAL A 42 -0.75 -6.38 -11.12
N LEU A 43 -0.69 -7.72 -11.15
CA LEU A 43 -1.89 -8.53 -10.94
C LEU A 43 -1.87 -9.14 -9.54
N ALA A 44 -3.03 -9.10 -8.88
CA ALA A 44 -3.24 -9.84 -7.65
C ALA A 44 -3.38 -11.34 -7.96
N SER A 45 -3.47 -12.17 -6.92
CA SER A 45 -3.35 -13.63 -7.07
C SER A 45 -4.43 -14.28 -7.96
N ILE A 46 -5.61 -13.69 -8.04
CA ILE A 46 -6.69 -14.19 -8.93
C ILE A 46 -7.03 -13.19 -10.05
N GLY A 47 -6.14 -12.28 -10.36
CA GLY A 47 -6.20 -11.50 -11.59
C GLY A 47 -6.69 -10.07 -11.50
N VAL A 48 -7.01 -9.55 -10.31
CA VAL A 48 -7.38 -8.14 -10.16
C VAL A 48 -6.18 -7.26 -10.51
N LYS A 49 -6.41 -6.25 -11.34
CA LYS A 49 -5.37 -5.31 -11.70
C LYS A 49 -5.16 -4.29 -10.59
N VAL A 50 -3.91 -4.13 -10.17
CA VAL A 50 -3.50 -3.09 -9.23
C VAL A 50 -2.78 -2.00 -10.01
N VAL A 51 -3.44 -0.85 -10.17
CA VAL A 51 -2.90 0.27 -10.93
C VAL A 51 -2.29 1.28 -9.96
N PRO A 52 -0.97 1.45 -9.99
CA PRO A 52 -0.30 2.33 -9.03
C PRO A 52 -0.44 3.80 -9.38
N THR A 53 -0.38 4.64 -8.35
CA THR A 53 -0.30 6.09 -8.47
C THR A 53 1.07 6.61 -8.07
N LYS A 54 1.87 5.81 -7.36
CA LYS A 54 3.20 6.19 -6.86
C LYS A 54 4.21 5.06 -7.00
N ASP A 55 5.48 5.44 -7.16
CA ASP A 55 6.60 4.51 -7.00
C ASP A 55 7.08 4.56 -5.54
N ILE A 56 7.71 3.46 -5.10
CA ILE A 56 8.20 3.36 -3.73
C ILE A 56 9.16 4.50 -3.34
N PRO A 57 10.15 4.89 -4.15
CA PRO A 57 11.06 5.99 -3.77
C PRO A 57 10.41 7.36 -3.61
N GLU A 58 9.18 7.55 -4.14
CA GLU A 58 8.46 8.81 -4.03
C GLU A 58 7.74 8.99 -2.69
N LEU A 59 7.68 7.94 -1.86
CA LEU A 59 6.85 7.92 -0.66
C LEU A 59 7.45 8.73 0.48
N LYS A 60 6.60 9.50 1.17
CA LYS A 60 6.96 10.25 2.37
C LYS A 60 5.94 9.95 3.47
N VAL A 61 6.43 9.62 4.65
CA VAL A 61 5.57 9.27 5.79
C VAL A 61 4.61 10.40 6.15
N GLU A 62 5.08 11.64 6.08
CA GLU A 62 4.27 12.80 6.44
C GLU A 62 3.09 13.06 5.51
N ASP A 63 3.07 12.46 4.31
CA ASP A 63 2.00 12.68 3.33
C ASP A 63 0.75 11.86 3.62
N TYR A 64 0.82 10.87 4.52
CA TYR A 64 -0.26 9.91 4.72
C TYR A 64 -0.71 9.81 6.17
N ASP A 65 -2.01 9.54 6.35
CA ASP A 65 -2.62 9.36 7.66
C ASP A 65 -2.81 7.88 8.01
N VAL A 66 -2.95 7.02 6.99
CA VAL A 66 -3.18 5.57 7.16
C VAL A 66 -2.32 4.82 6.16
N LEU A 67 -1.70 3.74 6.61
CA LEU A 67 -0.97 2.81 5.76
C LEU A 67 -1.69 1.46 5.74
N ILE A 68 -1.90 0.91 4.55
CA ILE A 68 -2.54 -0.39 4.35
C ILE A 68 -1.58 -1.31 3.63
N LEU A 69 -1.38 -2.51 4.19
CA LEU A 69 -0.49 -3.53 3.65
C LEU A 69 -1.34 -4.76 3.28
N PRO A 70 -1.81 -4.87 2.02
CA PRO A 70 -2.58 -6.03 1.60
C PRO A 70 -1.77 -7.31 1.75
N GLY A 71 -2.39 -8.36 2.30
CA GLY A 71 -1.72 -9.60 2.59
C GLY A 71 -1.67 -10.56 1.42
N GLY A 72 -1.23 -11.76 1.73
CA GLY A 72 -0.96 -12.85 0.81
C GLY A 72 0.45 -13.37 1.08
N ALA A 73 0.61 -14.69 1.27
CA ALA A 73 1.90 -15.24 1.72
C ALA A 73 3.06 -14.84 0.81
N LYS A 74 2.87 -14.93 -0.50
CA LYS A 74 3.94 -14.61 -1.45
C LYS A 74 4.20 -13.11 -1.55
N ALA A 75 3.16 -12.30 -1.46
CA ALA A 75 3.32 -10.85 -1.46
C ALA A 75 4.14 -10.38 -0.26
N MET A 76 3.89 -10.95 0.91
CA MET A 76 4.63 -10.62 2.13
C MET A 76 6.11 -11.01 2.00
N GLU A 77 6.41 -12.16 1.38
CA GLU A 77 7.80 -12.58 1.15
C GLU A 77 8.54 -11.60 0.24
N TYR A 78 7.90 -11.13 -0.81
CA TYR A 78 8.52 -10.15 -1.71
C TYR A 78 8.78 -8.82 -1.01
N MET A 79 7.82 -8.34 -0.20
CA MET A 79 8.00 -7.08 0.53
C MET A 79 9.11 -7.15 1.57
N ARG A 80 9.29 -8.29 2.23
CA ARG A 80 10.35 -8.46 3.25
C ARG A 80 11.75 -8.34 2.68
N GLN A 81 11.91 -8.56 1.39
CA GLN A 81 13.21 -8.47 0.73
C GLN A 81 13.59 -7.04 0.35
N GLU A 82 12.68 -6.09 0.49
CA GLU A 82 12.91 -4.70 0.09
C GLU A 82 13.11 -3.81 1.31
N GLN A 83 14.37 -3.45 1.58
CA GLN A 83 14.74 -2.69 2.77
C GLN A 83 14.08 -1.32 2.84
N ASP A 84 13.91 -0.64 1.72
CA ASP A 84 13.29 0.67 1.69
C ASP A 84 11.81 0.61 2.09
N ILE A 85 11.09 -0.42 1.70
CA ILE A 85 9.70 -0.63 2.14
C ILE A 85 9.67 -0.90 3.64
N LEU A 86 10.55 -1.75 4.14
CA LEU A 86 10.63 -2.05 5.57
C LEU A 86 10.95 -0.79 6.38
N THR A 87 11.86 0.03 5.90
CA THR A 87 12.21 1.30 6.54
C THR A 87 11.01 2.25 6.57
N PHE A 88 10.29 2.34 5.46
CA PHE A 88 9.08 3.18 5.40
C PHE A 88 8.02 2.72 6.42
N ILE A 89 7.78 1.40 6.50
CA ILE A 89 6.82 0.84 7.44
C ILE A 89 7.24 1.15 8.88
N ALA A 90 8.51 0.98 9.21
CA ALA A 90 9.04 1.26 10.54
C ALA A 90 8.87 2.74 10.91
N ASP A 91 9.20 3.64 9.98
CA ASP A 91 9.06 5.09 10.19
C ASP A 91 7.59 5.48 10.36
N PHE A 92 6.72 4.87 9.59
CA PHE A 92 5.28 5.12 9.68
C PHE A 92 4.74 4.66 11.04
N HIS A 93 5.15 3.49 11.50
CA HIS A 93 4.78 2.98 12.82
C HIS A 93 5.29 3.92 13.93
N ALA A 94 6.53 4.39 13.82
CA ALA A 94 7.13 5.29 14.80
C ALA A 94 6.39 6.64 14.87
N SER A 95 5.71 7.04 13.80
CA SER A 95 4.93 8.28 13.77
C SER A 95 3.64 8.21 14.59
N GLY A 96 3.23 7.02 15.04
CA GLY A 96 2.00 6.80 15.79
C GLY A 96 0.73 6.73 14.96
N LYS A 97 0.85 6.71 13.64
CA LYS A 97 -0.30 6.65 12.74
C LYS A 97 -0.78 5.19 12.56
N VAL A 98 -1.97 5.03 12.02
CA VAL A 98 -2.61 3.73 11.88
C VAL A 98 -2.02 2.93 10.72
N ILE A 99 -1.70 1.65 10.99
CA ILE A 99 -1.32 0.67 9.97
C ILE A 99 -2.37 -0.45 10.00
N GLY A 100 -2.92 -0.71 8.83
CA GLY A 100 -3.92 -1.77 8.69
C GLY A 100 -3.50 -2.92 7.79
#